data_5d52baa7957727c6ab489da02651becc
#
_entry.id   5d52baa7957727c6ab489da02651becc
#
_cell.length_a   1.000
_cell.length_b   1.000
_cell.length_c   1.000
_cell.angle_alpha   90.00
_cell.angle_beta   90.00
_cell.angle_gamma   90.00
#
_symmetry.space_group_name_H-M   'P 1'
#
loop_
_entity.id
_entity.type
_entity.pdbx_description
1 polymer ?
#
loop_
_entity_poly.entity_id
_entity_poly.type
_entity_poly.pdbx_seq_one_letter_code
_entity_poly.pdbx_strand_id
1 'polypeptide(L)'
;MAVLPEVTIYSDGACLGNPGPGGYGTVLLFGETRKELSAGFRRTTNNRMELLGAIAGLEALKRPCTVALWSDSKYVIDAMGKGWLESWQRRGWRTAAKQPVKNQDLWQRMLRACEPHTLSWHWVRGHTGHPENERCDQLAVAAASGGGLADDAGFAED
;
A
#
# COMPACT_ATOMS: atom_id res chain seq x y z
N MET A 1 -2.29 29.44 -11.79
CA MET A 1 -2.60 28.08 -11.31
C MET A 1 -1.46 27.52 -10.48
N ALA A 2 -1.78 27.05 -9.32
CA ALA A 2 -0.75 26.40 -8.47
C ALA A 2 -0.41 25.03 -9.04
N VAL A 3 0.89 24.74 -9.16
CA VAL A 3 1.39 23.42 -9.52
C VAL A 3 1.49 22.60 -8.25
N LEU A 4 0.92 21.41 -8.22
CA LEU A 4 1.00 20.53 -7.07
C LEU A 4 2.43 20.00 -6.91
N PRO A 5 2.90 19.85 -5.66
CA PRO A 5 4.21 19.21 -5.43
C PRO A 5 4.23 17.80 -5.99
N GLU A 6 5.36 17.41 -6.56
CA GLU A 6 5.55 16.06 -7.08
C GLU A 6 6.23 15.18 -6.03
N VAL A 7 5.64 14.02 -5.78
CA VAL A 7 6.15 13.04 -4.83
C VAL A 7 6.20 11.68 -5.50
N THR A 8 7.28 10.94 -5.27
CA THR A 8 7.38 9.55 -5.68
C THR A 8 7.29 8.68 -4.44
N ILE A 9 6.45 7.66 -4.48
CA ILE A 9 6.28 6.70 -3.39
C ILE A 9 6.61 5.32 -3.90
N TYR A 10 7.43 4.59 -3.13
CA TYR A 10 7.68 3.16 -3.31
C TYR A 10 7.12 2.45 -2.09
N SER A 11 6.49 1.30 -2.28
CA SER A 11 5.95 0.53 -1.16
C SER A 11 6.08 -0.96 -1.41
N ASP A 12 6.17 -1.72 -0.32
CA ASP A 12 6.22 -3.18 -0.35
C ASP A 12 5.63 -3.73 0.94
N GLY A 13 5.20 -4.98 0.89
CA GLY A 13 4.69 -5.70 2.05
C GLY A 13 5.32 -7.07 2.13
N ALA A 14 5.44 -7.59 3.34
CA ALA A 14 5.97 -8.91 3.59
C ALA A 14 5.19 -9.59 4.71
N CYS A 15 5.09 -10.90 4.63
CA CYS A 15 4.42 -11.68 5.66
C CYS A 15 5.20 -12.97 5.91
N LEU A 16 5.52 -13.23 7.18
CA LEU A 16 6.24 -14.45 7.60
C LEU A 16 5.20 -15.53 7.86
N GLY A 17 4.79 -16.23 6.80
CA GLY A 17 3.61 -17.05 6.80
C GLY A 17 2.40 -16.21 6.38
N ASN A 18 1.41 -16.79 5.74
CA ASN A 18 0.29 -16.03 5.19
C ASN A 18 -1.03 -16.76 5.50
N PRO A 19 -1.71 -16.45 6.65
CA PRO A 19 -1.42 -15.34 7.57
C PRO A 19 -0.29 -15.62 8.55
N GLY A 20 0.24 -14.53 9.12
CA GLY A 20 1.32 -14.59 10.09
C GLY A 20 1.82 -13.20 10.43
N PRO A 21 2.96 -13.07 11.13
CA PRO A 21 3.56 -11.74 11.33
C PRO A 21 3.90 -11.10 10.00
N GLY A 22 3.57 -9.84 9.85
CA GLY A 22 3.82 -9.12 8.61
C GLY A 22 4.26 -7.69 8.86
N GLY A 23 4.70 -7.03 7.81
CA GLY A 23 5.10 -5.64 7.86
C GLY A 23 5.06 -4.98 6.50
N TYR A 24 5.11 -3.67 6.50
CA TYR A 24 5.25 -2.90 5.27
C TYR A 24 6.47 -1.99 5.36
N GLY A 25 6.98 -1.62 4.18
CA GLY A 25 8.01 -0.62 4.03
C GLY A 25 7.63 0.35 2.93
N THR A 26 7.86 1.62 3.17
CA THR A 26 7.48 2.69 2.25
C THR A 26 8.58 3.74 2.21
N VAL A 27 8.92 4.19 1.01
CA VAL A 27 9.89 5.27 0.79
C VAL A 27 9.18 6.40 0.04
N LEU A 28 9.30 7.61 0.58
CA LEU A 28 8.79 8.82 -0.07
C LEU A 28 9.96 9.67 -0.53
N LEU A 29 9.92 10.10 -1.78
CA LEU A 29 10.92 11.00 -2.36
C LEU A 29 10.24 12.30 -2.75
N PHE A 30 10.72 13.40 -2.22
CA PHE A 30 10.21 14.73 -2.49
C PHE A 30 11.39 15.68 -2.66
N GLY A 31 11.70 16.04 -3.90
CA GLY A 31 12.91 16.81 -4.18
C GLY A 31 14.13 16.05 -3.71
N GLU A 32 14.92 16.65 -2.83
CA GLU A 32 16.09 16.01 -2.21
C GLU A 32 15.76 15.33 -0.89
N THR A 33 14.51 15.45 -0.42
CA THR A 33 14.07 14.85 0.83
C THR A 33 13.66 13.41 0.60
N ARG A 34 14.11 12.53 1.48
CA ARG A 34 13.79 11.11 1.46
C ARG A 34 13.28 10.68 2.83
N LYS A 35 12.14 10.02 2.88
CA LYS A 35 11.55 9.56 4.13
C LYS A 35 11.23 8.08 4.03
N GLU A 36 11.53 7.33 5.08
CA GLU A 36 11.19 5.90 5.18
C GLU A 36 10.11 5.70 6.25
N LEU A 37 9.14 4.86 5.94
CA LEU A 37 8.09 4.44 6.87
C LEU A 37 8.06 2.93 6.93
N SER A 38 7.76 2.38 8.10
CA SER A 38 7.55 0.95 8.25
C SER A 38 6.72 0.68 9.50
N ALA A 39 6.02 -0.46 9.50
CA ALA A 39 5.32 -0.96 10.67
C ALA A 39 5.14 -2.46 10.56
N GLY A 40 5.10 -3.14 11.71
CA GLY A 40 4.90 -4.57 11.79
C GLY A 40 3.64 -4.93 12.57
N PHE A 41 3.06 -6.09 12.23
CA PHE A 41 1.79 -6.56 12.79
C PHE A 41 1.95 -8.02 13.17
N ARG A 42 1.29 -8.42 14.28
CA ARG A 42 1.40 -9.79 14.83
C ARG A 42 0.81 -10.84 13.92
N ARG A 43 -0.32 -10.52 13.29
CA ARG A 43 -1.01 -11.44 12.40
C ARG A 43 -1.74 -10.68 11.33
N THR A 44 -1.38 -10.94 10.09
CA THR A 44 -1.91 -10.24 8.92
C THR A 44 -1.67 -11.10 7.67
N THR A 45 -1.88 -10.53 6.49
CA THR A 45 -1.61 -11.19 5.21
C THR A 45 -0.70 -10.32 4.35
N ASN A 46 -0.08 -10.94 3.36
CA ASN A 46 0.77 -10.24 2.42
C ASN A 46 0.00 -9.11 1.71
N ASN A 47 -1.22 -9.40 1.23
CA ASN A 47 -2.02 -8.40 0.52
C ASN A 47 -2.36 -7.20 1.40
N ARG A 48 -2.68 -7.43 2.68
CA ARG A 48 -2.96 -6.32 3.58
C ARG A 48 -1.72 -5.45 3.79
N MET A 49 -0.53 -6.06 3.88
CA MET A 49 0.72 -5.31 4.05
C MET A 49 1.07 -4.52 2.79
N GLU A 50 0.82 -5.08 1.61
CA GLU A 50 1.00 -4.35 0.35
C GLU A 50 0.09 -3.12 0.29
N LEU A 51 -1.17 -3.26 0.69
CA LEU A 51 -2.10 -2.14 0.75
C LEU A 51 -1.69 -1.09 1.77
N LEU A 52 -1.36 -1.52 3.00
CA LEU A 52 -1.00 -0.59 4.06
C LEU A 52 0.27 0.19 3.75
N GLY A 53 1.24 -0.42 3.08
CA GLY A 53 2.45 0.28 2.66
C GLY A 53 2.14 1.46 1.75
N ALA A 54 1.27 1.26 0.77
CA ALA A 54 0.85 2.32 -0.15
C ALA A 54 0.02 3.37 0.59
N ILE A 55 -0.93 2.94 1.41
CA ILE A 55 -1.79 3.85 2.19
C ILE A 55 -0.95 4.73 3.12
N ALA A 56 0.01 4.13 3.83
CA ALA A 56 0.87 4.85 4.76
C ALA A 56 1.64 5.98 4.07
N GLY A 57 2.13 5.71 2.85
CA GLY A 57 2.82 6.74 2.06
C GLY A 57 1.89 7.89 1.70
N LEU A 58 0.68 7.58 1.24
CA LEU A 58 -0.28 8.61 0.86
C LEU A 58 -0.75 9.41 2.08
N GLU A 59 -1.02 8.75 3.21
CA GLU A 59 -1.47 9.41 4.43
C GLU A 59 -0.39 10.28 5.08
N ALA A 60 0.88 10.04 4.77
CA ALA A 60 1.98 10.87 5.26
C ALA A 60 2.03 12.24 4.58
N LEU A 61 1.36 12.42 3.45
CA LEU A 61 1.34 13.67 2.71
C LEU A 61 0.36 14.64 3.38
N LYS A 62 0.84 15.85 3.67
CA LYS A 62 0.08 16.86 4.43
C LYS A 62 -0.72 17.81 3.57
N ARG A 63 -0.59 17.73 2.25
CA ARG A 63 -1.29 18.59 1.30
C ARG A 63 -1.46 17.86 -0.03
N PRO A 64 -2.36 18.33 -0.91
CA PRO A 64 -2.51 17.71 -2.23
C PRO A 64 -1.19 17.67 -3.00
N CYS A 65 -0.90 16.53 -3.60
CA CYS A 65 0.33 16.29 -4.36
C CYS A 65 0.02 15.57 -5.67
N THR A 66 0.93 15.68 -6.63
CA THR A 66 0.98 14.78 -7.78
C THR A 66 1.90 13.62 -7.38
N VAL A 67 1.37 12.41 -7.34
CA VAL A 67 2.06 11.25 -6.80
C VAL A 67 2.25 10.18 -7.86
N ALA A 68 3.49 9.73 -8.04
CA ALA A 68 3.79 8.50 -8.77
C ALA A 68 4.06 7.40 -7.74
N LEU A 69 3.18 6.40 -7.68
CA LEU A 69 3.31 5.31 -6.71
C LEU A 69 3.75 4.03 -7.42
N TRP A 70 4.86 3.48 -6.94
CA TRP A 70 5.49 2.29 -7.49
C TRP A 70 5.36 1.12 -6.51
N SER A 71 4.91 -0.02 -7.00
CA SER A 71 4.78 -1.25 -6.20
C SER A 71 4.99 -2.47 -7.07
N ASP A 72 5.53 -3.53 -6.50
CA ASP A 72 5.62 -4.82 -7.18
C ASP A 72 4.35 -5.68 -6.98
N SER A 73 3.39 -5.19 -6.24
CA SER A 73 2.13 -5.88 -6.00
C SER A 73 1.16 -5.65 -7.14
N LYS A 74 0.94 -6.67 -7.96
CA LYS A 74 -0.11 -6.60 -8.99
C LYS A 74 -1.49 -6.46 -8.39
N TYR A 75 -1.71 -7.00 -7.19
CA TYR A 75 -2.97 -6.87 -6.48
C TYR A 75 -3.34 -5.40 -6.29
N VAL A 76 -2.40 -4.58 -5.81
CA VAL A 76 -2.63 -3.14 -5.60
C VAL A 76 -2.69 -2.40 -6.94
N ILE A 77 -1.71 -2.61 -7.79
CA ILE A 77 -1.58 -1.85 -9.05
C ILE A 77 -2.76 -2.12 -9.98
N ASP A 78 -3.17 -3.37 -10.13
CA ASP A 78 -4.29 -3.72 -11.00
C ASP A 78 -5.62 -3.20 -10.45
N ALA A 79 -5.83 -3.30 -9.14
CA ALA A 79 -7.07 -2.79 -8.56
C ALA A 79 -7.23 -1.28 -8.78
N MET A 80 -6.15 -0.53 -8.60
CA MET A 80 -6.18 0.92 -8.76
C MET A 80 -6.17 1.34 -10.23
N GLY A 81 -5.43 0.62 -11.08
CA GLY A 81 -5.27 0.97 -12.48
C GLY A 81 -6.36 0.46 -13.40
N LYS A 82 -7.03 -0.64 -13.05
CA LYS A 82 -8.03 -1.28 -13.91
C LYS A 82 -9.48 -0.98 -13.52
N GLY A 83 -9.69 -0.07 -12.55
CA GLY A 83 -11.03 0.34 -12.17
C GLY A 83 -11.81 -0.68 -11.34
N TRP A 84 -11.14 -1.63 -10.70
CA TRP A 84 -11.83 -2.62 -9.86
C TRP A 84 -12.59 -1.97 -8.70
N LEU A 85 -12.03 -0.90 -8.12
CA LEU A 85 -12.65 -0.21 -6.99
C LEU A 85 -13.98 0.43 -7.37
N GLU A 86 -14.08 1.03 -8.56
CA GLU A 86 -15.35 1.58 -9.05
C GLU A 86 -16.40 0.49 -9.20
N SER A 87 -16.00 -0.66 -9.74
CA SER A 87 -16.89 -1.80 -9.91
C SER A 87 -17.38 -2.32 -8.56
N TRP A 88 -16.48 -2.45 -7.59
CA TRP A 88 -16.86 -2.89 -6.24
C TRP A 88 -17.81 -1.92 -5.56
N GLN A 89 -17.55 -0.62 -5.69
CA GLN A 89 -18.44 0.40 -5.11
C GLN A 89 -19.84 0.31 -5.70
N ARG A 90 -19.96 0.14 -7.02
CA ARG A 90 -21.24 0.00 -7.68
C ARG A 90 -22.00 -1.26 -7.25
N ARG A 91 -21.29 -2.30 -6.85
CA ARG A 91 -21.85 -3.58 -6.40
C ARG A 91 -22.02 -3.68 -4.88
N GLY A 92 -21.87 -2.57 -4.17
CA GLY A 92 -21.97 -2.57 -2.71
C GLY A 92 -20.87 -3.35 -2.04
N TRP A 93 -19.63 -3.26 -2.57
CA TRP A 93 -18.44 -3.95 -2.08
C TRP A 93 -18.57 -5.48 -2.17
N ARG A 94 -19.11 -5.93 -3.30
CA ARG A 94 -19.19 -7.35 -3.64
C ARG A 94 -18.47 -7.61 -4.95
N THR A 95 -17.91 -8.81 -5.05
CA THR A 95 -17.30 -9.28 -6.30
C THR A 95 -18.39 -9.63 -7.32
N ALA A 96 -17.99 -9.92 -8.57
CA ALA A 96 -18.92 -10.39 -9.59
C ALA A 96 -19.65 -11.67 -9.16
N ALA A 97 -19.02 -12.50 -8.33
CA ALA A 97 -19.62 -13.72 -7.77
C ALA A 97 -20.46 -13.45 -6.52
N LYS A 98 -20.75 -12.19 -6.21
CA LYS A 98 -21.57 -11.73 -5.07
C LYS A 98 -20.96 -12.05 -3.71
N GLN A 99 -19.65 -12.30 -3.66
CA GLN A 99 -18.92 -12.48 -2.41
C GLN A 99 -18.43 -11.13 -1.88
N PRO A 100 -18.33 -10.93 -0.55
CA PRO A 100 -17.74 -9.70 -0.02
C PRO A 100 -16.32 -9.49 -0.55
N VAL A 101 -15.99 -8.25 -0.88
CA VAL A 101 -14.62 -7.91 -1.32
C VAL A 101 -13.67 -8.07 -0.13
N LYS A 102 -12.59 -8.82 -0.32
CA LYS A 102 -11.57 -9.00 0.73
C LYS A 102 -10.85 -7.68 0.97
N ASN A 103 -10.49 -7.44 2.23
CA ASN A 103 -9.75 -6.23 2.63
C ASN A 103 -10.51 -4.94 2.35
N GLN A 104 -11.83 -5.02 2.40
CA GLN A 104 -12.69 -3.87 2.13
C GLN A 104 -12.32 -2.65 2.99
N ASP A 105 -12.01 -2.86 4.27
CA ASP A 105 -11.59 -1.80 5.18
C ASP A 105 -10.39 -1.02 4.64
N LEU A 106 -9.39 -1.72 4.14
CA LEU A 106 -8.18 -1.11 3.59
C LEU A 106 -8.44 -0.46 2.23
N TRP A 107 -9.28 -1.07 1.38
CA TRP A 107 -9.62 -0.46 0.11
C TRP A 107 -10.39 0.84 0.30
N GLN A 108 -11.30 0.89 1.27
CA GLN A 108 -12.02 2.14 1.60
C GLN A 108 -11.06 3.20 2.14
N ARG A 109 -10.10 2.80 2.98
CA ARG A 109 -9.07 3.70 3.48
C ARG A 109 -8.17 4.20 2.35
N MET A 110 -7.82 3.33 1.40
CA MET A 110 -7.07 3.70 0.21
C MET A 110 -7.78 4.79 -0.59
N LEU A 111 -9.08 4.64 -0.82
CA LEU A 111 -9.85 5.65 -1.55
C LEU A 111 -9.80 7.02 -0.86
N ARG A 112 -9.94 7.03 0.46
CA ARG A 112 -9.85 8.28 1.23
C ARG A 112 -8.45 8.89 1.15
N ALA A 113 -7.43 8.04 1.22
CA ALA A 113 -6.04 8.49 1.14
C ALA A 113 -5.70 9.08 -0.24
N CYS A 114 -6.31 8.56 -1.31
CA CYS A 114 -6.08 9.02 -2.67
C CYS A 114 -6.81 10.32 -3.00
N GLU A 115 -7.91 10.60 -2.32
CA GLU A 115 -8.84 11.67 -2.71
C GLU A 115 -8.17 13.03 -2.93
N PRO A 116 -7.26 13.51 -2.07
CA PRO A 116 -6.64 14.82 -2.27
C PRO A 116 -5.63 14.88 -3.41
N HIS A 117 -5.20 13.75 -3.94
CA HIS A 117 -4.00 13.68 -4.80
C HIS A 117 -4.33 13.35 -6.24
N THR A 118 -3.41 13.74 -7.14
CA THR A 118 -3.39 13.29 -8.53
C THR A 118 -2.39 12.14 -8.61
N LEU A 119 -2.88 10.95 -8.96
CA LEU A 119 -2.10 9.71 -8.83
C LEU A 119 -1.83 9.06 -10.17
N SER A 120 -0.62 8.50 -10.29
CA SER A 120 -0.28 7.51 -11.30
C SER A 120 0.27 6.26 -10.61
N TRP A 121 -0.09 5.10 -11.12
CA TRP A 121 0.25 3.80 -10.52
C TRP A 121 1.20 3.07 -11.45
N HIS A 122 2.32 2.60 -10.91
CA HIS A 122 3.40 1.99 -11.69
C HIS A 122 3.80 0.65 -11.09
N TRP A 123 3.82 -0.38 -11.92
CA TRP A 123 4.22 -1.70 -11.48
C TRP A 123 5.73 -1.88 -11.63
N VAL A 124 6.37 -2.34 -10.55
CA VAL A 124 7.78 -2.74 -10.55
C VAL A 124 7.83 -4.24 -10.73
N ARG A 125 8.47 -4.69 -11.80
CA ARG A 125 8.58 -6.11 -12.08
C ARG A 125 9.72 -6.72 -11.29
N GLY A 126 9.38 -7.42 -10.18
CA GLY A 126 10.37 -8.03 -9.30
C GLY A 126 11.21 -7.01 -8.55
N HIS A 127 12.18 -7.47 -7.79
CA HIS A 127 13.00 -6.61 -6.95
C HIS A 127 14.28 -6.13 -7.63
N THR A 128 14.61 -6.67 -8.79
CA THR A 128 15.90 -6.45 -9.46
C THR A 128 15.95 -5.09 -10.13
N GLY A 129 16.99 -4.32 -9.84
CA GLY A 129 17.25 -3.06 -10.51
C GLY A 129 16.46 -1.87 -10.00
N HIS A 130 15.76 -2.00 -8.88
CA HIS A 130 14.98 -0.92 -8.27
C HIS A 130 15.41 -0.73 -6.81
N PRO A 131 16.44 0.10 -6.55
CA PRO A 131 17.00 0.25 -5.20
C PRO A 131 15.97 0.63 -4.14
N GLU A 132 15.05 1.53 -4.46
CA GLU A 132 14.03 1.95 -3.48
C GLU A 132 13.00 0.85 -3.24
N ASN A 133 12.66 0.07 -4.25
CA ASN A 133 11.76 -1.08 -4.06
C ASN A 133 12.45 -2.14 -3.19
N GLU A 134 13.73 -2.39 -3.42
CA GLU A 134 14.52 -3.30 -2.59
C GLU A 134 14.59 -2.82 -1.14
N ARG A 135 14.73 -1.50 -0.95
CA ARG A 135 14.73 -0.91 0.39
C ARG A 135 13.39 -1.11 1.08
N CYS A 136 12.28 -0.95 0.36
CA CYS A 136 10.95 -1.19 0.90
C CYS A 136 10.79 -2.65 1.37
N ASP A 137 11.31 -3.60 0.60
CA ASP A 137 11.30 -5.01 0.99
C ASP A 137 12.09 -5.24 2.28
N GLN A 138 13.29 -4.66 2.39
CA GLN A 138 14.10 -4.75 3.59
C GLN A 138 13.36 -4.19 4.81
N LEU A 139 12.74 -3.02 4.66
CA LEU A 139 11.96 -2.39 5.73
C LEU A 139 10.77 -3.26 6.14
N ALA A 140 10.07 -3.84 5.17
CA ALA A 140 8.92 -4.69 5.42
C ALA A 140 9.30 -5.96 6.18
N VAL A 141 10.35 -6.64 5.75
CA VAL A 141 10.85 -7.87 6.40
C VAL A 141 11.35 -7.56 7.81
N ALA A 142 12.11 -6.49 7.97
CA ALA A 142 12.62 -6.08 9.27
C ALA A 142 11.47 -5.77 10.24
N ALA A 143 10.44 -5.07 9.77
CA ALA A 143 9.27 -4.74 10.58
C ALA A 143 8.50 -6.01 10.99
N ALA A 144 8.31 -6.95 10.06
CA ALA A 144 7.63 -8.21 10.33
C ALA A 144 8.37 -9.08 11.34
N SER A 145 9.70 -9.02 11.33
CA SER A 145 10.58 -9.84 12.18
C SER A 145 10.90 -9.21 13.53
N GLY A 146 10.58 -7.93 13.69
CA GLY A 146 10.97 -7.15 14.87
C GLY A 146 10.05 -7.36 16.07
N GLY A 147 10.41 -6.69 17.17
CA GLY A 147 9.54 -6.57 18.33
C GLY A 147 8.55 -5.41 18.17
N GLY A 148 7.63 -5.28 19.14
CA GLY A 148 6.68 -4.17 19.12
C GLY A 148 5.63 -4.27 18.03
N LEU A 149 5.27 -5.48 17.62
CA LEU A 149 4.25 -5.69 16.60
C LEU A 149 2.88 -5.23 17.10
N ALA A 150 2.14 -4.56 16.23
CA ALA A 150 0.78 -4.10 16.51
C ALA A 150 -0.25 -5.14 16.06
N ASP A 151 -1.50 -4.91 16.43
CA ASP A 151 -2.60 -5.69 15.90
C ASP A 151 -3.09 -5.07 14.59
N ASP A 152 -3.37 -5.91 13.60
CA ASP A 152 -4.03 -5.47 12.38
C ASP A 152 -5.54 -5.51 12.62
N ALA A 153 -6.07 -4.37 13.05
CA ALA A 153 -7.44 -4.28 13.58
C ALA A 153 -8.53 -4.70 12.60
N GLY A 154 -8.28 -4.52 11.32
CA GLY A 154 -9.26 -4.88 10.28
C GLY A 154 -9.13 -6.28 9.73
N PHE A 155 -8.11 -7.02 10.17
CA PHE A 155 -7.90 -8.38 9.68
C PHE A 155 -8.85 -9.35 10.35
N ALA A 156 -9.59 -10.09 9.54
CA ALA A 156 -10.45 -11.17 10.02
C ALA A 156 -10.05 -12.47 9.31
N GLU A 157 -9.91 -13.53 10.09
CA GLU A 157 -9.70 -14.86 9.52
C GLU A 157 -11.03 -15.46 9.11
N ASP A 158 -11.04 -16.14 7.98
CA ASP A 158 -12.22 -16.88 7.50
C ASP A 158 -12.39 -18.18 8.30
#